data_2217a4141cf557c777a88df8c38b0907
#
_entry.id   2217a4141cf557c777a88df8c38b0907
#
_cell.length_a   1.000
_cell.length_b   1.000
_cell.length_c   1.000
_cell.angle_alpha   90.00
_cell.angle_beta   90.00
_cell.angle_gamma   90.00
#
_symmetry.space_group_name_H-M   'P 1'
#
loop_
_entity.id
_entity.type
_entity.pdbx_description
1 polymer ?
#
loop_
_entity_poly.entity_id
_entity_poly.type
_entity_poly.pdbx_seq_one_letter_code
_entity_poly.pdbx_strand_id
1 'polypeptide(L)'
;MLDVLTGFAIIFVVIGVGFVLAHRGVIGKGEARLQFNRTAFWAATPALIFSSVATSDTSAFASPVVAVIAAASVATMLLYWLCSRLLFPRSGAETMAGAAAASYYNSVNIGLPIATYVIGDATYVIPALVLQMAVLSPFIIAGLNAQGTSLRSIWSSVVSGVTAPVVLAAVVGFIVSAAQWEVPDVVMKPLEILGGASIPMILMSFGASLKGDGLLEEDR
;
A
#
# COMPACT_ATOMS: atom_id res chain seq x y z
N MET A 1 -9.42 21.23 12.84
CA MET A 1 -8.91 21.88 11.61
C MET A 1 -7.40 22.08 11.68
N LEU A 2 -6.85 22.69 12.75
CA LEU A 2 -5.40 22.87 12.92
C LEU A 2 -4.64 21.54 12.91
N ASP A 3 -5.14 20.53 13.61
CA ASP A 3 -4.50 19.19 13.69
C ASP A 3 -4.39 18.52 12.30
N VAL A 4 -5.42 18.67 11.49
CA VAL A 4 -5.42 18.15 10.10
C VAL A 4 -4.37 18.87 9.26
N LEU A 5 -4.28 20.19 9.35
CA LEU A 5 -3.26 20.97 8.65
C LEU A 5 -1.85 20.61 9.12
N THR A 6 -1.67 20.40 10.42
CA THR A 6 -0.40 19.96 11.01
C THR A 6 0.00 18.57 10.47
N GLY A 7 -0.94 17.62 10.42
CA GLY A 7 -0.69 16.30 9.87
C GLY A 7 -0.26 16.35 8.40
N PHE A 8 -0.94 17.12 7.57
CA PHE A 8 -0.52 17.33 6.18
C PHE A 8 0.83 18.04 6.06
N ALA A 9 1.10 19.03 6.91
CA ALA A 9 2.39 19.71 6.92
C ALA A 9 3.54 18.75 7.21
N ILE A 10 3.38 17.85 8.19
CA ILE A 10 4.36 16.80 8.51
C ILE A 10 4.62 15.93 7.26
N ILE A 11 3.57 15.46 6.61
CA ILE A 11 3.66 14.63 5.39
C ILE A 11 4.44 15.38 4.30
N PHE A 12 4.06 16.63 4.00
CA PHE A 12 4.72 17.43 2.95
C PHE A 12 6.18 17.75 3.26
N VAL A 13 6.52 18.00 4.53
CA VAL A 13 7.93 18.22 4.94
C VAL A 13 8.76 16.97 4.65
N VAL A 14 8.29 15.78 5.02
CA VAL A 14 9.03 14.53 4.79
C VAL A 14 9.14 14.22 3.28
N ILE A 15 8.08 14.45 2.50
CA ILE A 15 8.12 14.38 1.02
C ILE A 15 9.17 15.35 0.47
N GLY A 16 9.18 16.60 0.97
CA GLY A 16 10.16 17.61 0.57
C GLY A 16 11.60 17.20 0.87
N VAL A 17 11.85 16.58 2.02
CA VAL A 17 13.17 16.00 2.36
C VAL A 17 13.56 14.93 1.33
N GLY A 18 12.66 14.02 0.98
CA GLY A 18 12.91 13.01 -0.05
C GLY A 18 13.25 13.61 -1.42
N PHE A 19 12.52 14.66 -1.82
CA PHE A 19 12.79 15.39 -3.06
C PHE A 19 14.18 16.03 -3.06
N VAL A 20 14.57 16.68 -1.94
CA VAL A 20 15.90 17.30 -1.80
C VAL A 20 17.00 16.24 -1.83
N LEU A 21 16.83 15.11 -1.11
CA LEU A 21 17.80 14.03 -1.10
C LEU A 21 17.98 13.40 -2.50
N ALA A 22 16.92 13.31 -3.28
CA ALA A 22 17.03 12.88 -4.67
C ALA A 22 17.79 13.88 -5.55
N HIS A 23 17.58 15.20 -5.33
CA HIS A 23 18.34 16.23 -6.04
C HIS A 23 19.83 16.22 -5.69
N ARG A 24 20.17 15.88 -4.44
CA ARG A 24 21.56 15.72 -3.98
C ARG A 24 22.18 14.37 -4.35
N GLY A 25 21.42 13.46 -5.00
CA GLY A 25 21.90 12.14 -5.39
C GLY A 25 22.06 11.16 -4.23
N VAL A 26 21.57 11.48 -3.03
CA VAL A 26 21.59 10.59 -1.85
C VAL A 26 20.61 9.44 -2.03
N ILE A 27 19.39 9.75 -2.50
CA ILE A 27 18.44 8.74 -2.97
C ILE A 27 18.64 8.66 -4.47
N GLY A 28 19.17 7.53 -4.95
CA GLY A 28 19.41 7.30 -6.36
C GLY A 28 18.12 7.16 -7.17
N LYS A 29 18.26 7.25 -8.50
CA LYS A 29 17.17 6.97 -9.45
C LYS A 29 17.05 5.46 -9.71
N GLY A 30 15.96 5.06 -10.37
CA GLY A 30 15.77 3.69 -10.88
C GLY A 30 15.91 2.62 -9.80
N GLU A 31 16.86 1.70 -9.98
CA GLU A 31 17.05 0.54 -9.09
C GLU A 31 17.41 0.92 -7.64
N ALA A 32 18.19 1.97 -7.42
CA ALA A 32 18.55 2.40 -6.07
C ALA A 32 17.31 2.88 -5.28
N ARG A 33 16.39 3.65 -5.92
CA ARG A 33 15.12 4.04 -5.33
C ARG A 33 14.23 2.82 -5.09
N LEU A 34 14.22 1.88 -6.03
CA LEU A 34 13.46 0.64 -5.90
C LEU A 34 13.94 -0.20 -4.70
N GLN A 35 15.25 -0.29 -4.49
CA GLN A 35 15.82 -1.01 -3.34
C GLN A 35 15.47 -0.32 -2.02
N PHE A 36 15.53 1.01 -1.97
CA PHE A 36 15.09 1.78 -0.81
C PHE A 36 13.61 1.50 -0.46
N ASN A 37 12.75 1.49 -1.48
CA ASN A 37 11.33 1.19 -1.34
C ASN A 37 11.07 -0.28 -0.95
N ARG A 38 11.84 -1.23 -1.51
CA ARG A 38 11.80 -2.65 -1.11
C ARG A 38 12.18 -2.85 0.35
N THR A 39 13.19 -2.15 0.85
CA THR A 39 13.58 -2.22 2.26
C THR A 39 12.44 -1.76 3.17
N ALA A 40 11.80 -0.65 2.84
CA ALA A 40 10.62 -0.19 3.57
C ALA A 40 9.49 -1.24 3.54
N PHE A 41 9.20 -1.79 2.37
CA PHE A 41 8.10 -2.75 2.18
C PHE A 41 8.34 -4.12 2.82
N TRP A 42 9.59 -4.62 2.82
CA TRP A 42 9.91 -5.96 3.32
C TRP A 42 10.27 -6.00 4.81
N ALA A 43 10.69 -4.89 5.39
CA ALA A 43 11.11 -4.83 6.78
C ALA A 43 10.27 -3.83 7.61
N ALA A 44 10.31 -2.55 7.25
CA ALA A 44 9.72 -1.50 8.07
C ALA A 44 8.19 -1.55 8.10
N THR A 45 7.53 -1.71 6.93
CA THR A 45 6.05 -1.72 6.85
C THR A 45 5.44 -2.94 7.55
N PRO A 46 5.95 -4.17 7.37
CA PRO A 46 5.46 -5.32 8.15
C PRO A 46 5.63 -5.13 9.66
N ALA A 47 6.76 -4.56 10.09
CA ALA A 47 7.00 -4.29 11.50
C ALA A 47 5.99 -3.27 12.07
N LEU A 48 5.72 -2.18 11.33
CA LEU A 48 4.69 -1.21 11.70
C LEU A 48 3.31 -1.85 11.79
N ILE A 49 2.94 -2.64 10.80
CA ILE A 49 1.61 -3.26 10.74
C ILE A 49 1.44 -4.27 11.87
N PHE A 50 2.44 -5.11 12.10
CA PHE A 50 2.39 -6.06 13.20
C PHE A 50 2.25 -5.34 14.54
N SER A 51 3.11 -4.37 14.85
CA SER A 51 3.07 -3.65 16.14
C SER A 51 1.74 -2.91 16.33
N SER A 52 1.24 -2.25 15.28
CA SER A 52 -0.06 -1.55 15.34
C SER A 52 -1.22 -2.51 15.55
N VAL A 53 -1.26 -3.63 14.84
CA VAL A 53 -2.39 -4.58 14.92
C VAL A 53 -2.34 -5.41 16.20
N ALA A 54 -1.16 -5.83 16.63
CA ALA A 54 -1.00 -6.64 17.85
C ALA A 54 -1.45 -5.90 19.12
N THR A 55 -1.40 -4.56 19.09
CA THR A 55 -1.82 -3.70 20.21
C THR A 55 -3.20 -3.06 20.03
N SER A 56 -3.86 -3.27 18.88
CA SER A 56 -5.18 -2.69 18.57
C SER A 56 -6.33 -3.59 19.00
N ASP A 57 -7.54 -3.01 19.04
CA ASP A 57 -8.77 -3.78 19.17
C ASP A 57 -9.10 -4.47 17.83
N THR A 58 -9.39 -5.79 17.89
CA THR A 58 -9.78 -6.60 16.72
C THR A 58 -11.07 -6.13 16.06
N SER A 59 -11.90 -5.35 16.73
CA SER A 59 -13.15 -4.81 16.19
C SER A 59 -12.93 -3.95 14.93
N ALA A 60 -11.75 -3.34 14.77
CA ALA A 60 -11.39 -2.55 13.59
C ALA A 60 -11.44 -3.38 12.29
N PHE A 61 -11.12 -4.67 12.35
CA PHE A 61 -11.16 -5.58 11.20
C PHE A 61 -12.57 -6.03 10.82
N ALA A 62 -13.51 -5.98 11.75
CA ALA A 62 -14.94 -6.25 11.51
C ALA A 62 -15.73 -4.98 11.13
N SER A 63 -15.04 -3.87 10.90
CA SER A 63 -15.66 -2.59 10.60
C SER A 63 -16.43 -2.63 9.27
N PRO A 64 -17.65 -2.08 9.21
CA PRO A 64 -18.41 -1.87 7.97
C PRO A 64 -17.62 -1.09 6.90
N VAL A 65 -16.62 -0.30 7.31
CA VAL A 65 -15.75 0.48 6.42
C VAL A 65 -15.04 -0.42 5.43
N VAL A 66 -14.58 -1.61 5.86
CA VAL A 66 -13.92 -2.57 4.95
C VAL A 66 -14.87 -3.04 3.86
N ALA A 67 -16.12 -3.36 4.23
CA ALA A 67 -17.15 -3.74 3.27
C ALA A 67 -17.49 -2.60 2.29
N VAL A 68 -17.57 -1.36 2.78
CA VAL A 68 -17.79 -0.18 1.94
C VAL A 68 -16.64 0.02 0.96
N ILE A 69 -15.39 -0.08 1.40
CA ILE A 69 -14.21 0.04 0.55
C ILE A 69 -14.20 -1.06 -0.52
N ALA A 70 -14.47 -2.32 -0.12
CA ALA A 70 -14.57 -3.43 -1.06
C ALA A 70 -15.66 -3.21 -2.11
N ALA A 71 -16.87 -2.84 -1.67
CA ALA A 71 -17.99 -2.56 -2.55
C ALA A 71 -17.71 -1.39 -3.50
N ALA A 72 -17.13 -0.29 -3.00
CA ALA A 72 -16.76 0.86 -3.80
C ALA A 72 -15.70 0.51 -4.85
N SER A 73 -14.67 -0.26 -4.49
CA SER A 73 -13.64 -0.72 -5.42
C SER A 73 -14.23 -1.58 -6.52
N VAL A 74 -15.05 -2.56 -6.17
CA VAL A 74 -15.73 -3.45 -7.13
C VAL A 74 -16.68 -2.66 -8.03
N ALA A 75 -17.50 -1.76 -7.45
CA ALA A 75 -18.42 -0.94 -8.22
C ALA A 75 -17.69 -0.05 -9.23
N THR A 76 -16.57 0.55 -8.83
CA THR A 76 -15.74 1.39 -9.71
C THR A 76 -15.12 0.57 -10.83
N MET A 77 -14.61 -0.64 -10.53
CA MET A 77 -14.09 -1.56 -11.55
C MET A 77 -15.17 -1.96 -12.57
N LEU A 78 -16.36 -2.32 -12.09
CA LEU A 78 -17.49 -2.69 -12.94
C LEU A 78 -17.99 -1.51 -13.79
N LEU A 79 -18.07 -0.31 -13.20
CA LEU A 79 -18.44 0.89 -13.91
C LEU A 79 -17.45 1.22 -15.02
N TYR A 80 -16.15 1.15 -14.74
CA TYR A 80 -15.12 1.35 -15.76
C TYR A 80 -15.23 0.28 -16.87
N TRP A 81 -15.40 -0.99 -16.50
CA TRP A 81 -15.57 -2.08 -17.45
C TRP A 81 -16.79 -1.84 -18.38
N LEU A 82 -17.91 -1.43 -17.81
CA LEU A 82 -19.12 -1.12 -18.55
C LEU A 82 -18.90 0.08 -19.51
N CYS A 83 -18.33 1.16 -19.01
CA CYS A 83 -18.00 2.33 -19.83
C CYS A 83 -17.04 1.98 -20.98
N SER A 84 -16.02 1.17 -20.70
CA SER A 84 -15.09 0.70 -21.71
C SER A 84 -15.80 -0.11 -22.81
N ARG A 85 -16.73 -0.99 -22.42
CA ARG A 85 -17.51 -1.79 -23.38
C ARG A 85 -18.44 -0.96 -24.26
N LEU A 86 -19.05 0.09 -23.72
CA LEU A 86 -20.09 0.87 -24.38
C LEU A 86 -19.53 2.08 -25.15
N LEU A 87 -18.50 2.73 -24.62
CA LEU A 87 -18.03 4.03 -25.13
C LEU A 87 -16.69 3.94 -25.87
N PHE A 88 -15.76 3.07 -25.40
CA PHE A 88 -14.42 2.94 -26.00
C PHE A 88 -13.93 1.49 -25.91
N PRO A 89 -14.35 0.64 -26.86
CA PRO A 89 -13.97 -0.77 -26.85
C PRO A 89 -12.45 -0.93 -26.85
N ARG A 90 -11.93 -1.65 -25.86
CA ARG A 90 -10.50 -1.92 -25.65
C ARG A 90 -10.28 -3.42 -25.49
N SER A 91 -9.04 -3.85 -25.61
CA SER A 91 -8.65 -5.23 -25.28
C SER A 91 -8.94 -5.54 -23.80
N GLY A 92 -9.05 -6.82 -23.46
CA GLY A 92 -9.32 -7.24 -22.07
C GLY A 92 -8.26 -6.75 -21.09
N ALA A 93 -6.99 -6.81 -21.48
CA ALA A 93 -5.87 -6.32 -20.67
C ALA A 93 -5.91 -4.79 -20.47
N GLU A 94 -6.16 -4.02 -21.52
CA GLU A 94 -6.31 -2.56 -21.44
C GLU A 94 -7.51 -2.16 -20.58
N THR A 95 -8.63 -2.88 -20.72
CA THR A 95 -9.81 -2.67 -19.89
C THR A 95 -9.50 -2.95 -18.41
N MET A 96 -8.77 -4.03 -18.11
CA MET A 96 -8.36 -4.34 -16.75
C MET A 96 -7.37 -3.30 -16.18
N ALA A 97 -6.42 -2.84 -17.01
CA ALA A 97 -5.48 -1.78 -16.61
C ALA A 97 -6.21 -0.47 -16.24
N GLY A 98 -7.18 -0.08 -17.06
CA GLY A 98 -8.00 1.11 -16.79
C GLY A 98 -8.92 0.92 -15.58
N ALA A 99 -9.54 -0.24 -15.41
CA ALA A 99 -10.35 -0.56 -14.25
C ALA A 99 -9.50 -0.54 -12.96
N ALA A 100 -8.29 -1.08 -13.02
CA ALA A 100 -7.34 -1.02 -11.92
C ALA A 100 -6.96 0.43 -11.60
N ALA A 101 -6.58 1.24 -12.60
CA ALA A 101 -6.23 2.64 -12.41
C ALA A 101 -7.37 3.47 -11.79
N ALA A 102 -8.63 3.13 -12.09
CA ALA A 102 -9.80 3.81 -11.56
C ALA A 102 -10.15 3.40 -10.12
N SER A 103 -9.87 2.16 -9.71
CA SER A 103 -10.35 1.57 -8.46
C SER A 103 -9.27 1.28 -7.42
N TYR A 104 -8.01 1.23 -7.83
CA TYR A 104 -6.90 0.88 -6.95
C TYR A 104 -6.38 2.12 -6.21
N TYR A 105 -6.68 2.20 -4.93
CA TYR A 105 -6.33 3.34 -4.10
C TYR A 105 -4.90 3.23 -3.53
N ASN A 106 -4.30 4.36 -3.20
CA ASN A 106 -2.94 4.44 -2.67
C ASN A 106 -2.91 4.31 -1.14
N SER A 107 -3.15 3.11 -0.64
CA SER A 107 -3.22 2.85 0.80
C SER A 107 -1.87 2.93 1.50
N VAL A 108 -0.77 2.58 0.82
CA VAL A 108 0.58 2.57 1.45
C VAL A 108 1.19 3.96 1.46
N ASN A 109 1.35 4.61 0.30
CA ASN A 109 2.11 5.86 0.23
C ASN A 109 1.35 7.08 0.76
N ILE A 110 0.02 7.07 0.72
CA ILE A 110 -0.83 8.17 1.16
C ILE A 110 -1.73 7.76 2.32
N GLY A 111 -2.42 6.62 2.21
CA GLY A 111 -3.37 6.16 3.21
C GLY A 111 -2.74 5.96 4.59
N LEU A 112 -1.62 5.24 4.66
CA LEU A 112 -0.93 4.95 5.92
C LEU A 112 -0.40 6.23 6.61
N PRO A 113 0.28 7.16 5.93
CA PRO A 113 0.66 8.44 6.54
C PRO A 113 -0.53 9.28 7.02
N ILE A 114 -1.61 9.35 6.25
CA ILE A 114 -2.82 10.09 6.65
C ILE A 114 -3.46 9.43 7.89
N ALA A 115 -3.61 8.12 7.91
CA ALA A 115 -4.15 7.41 9.06
C ALA A 115 -3.32 7.69 10.32
N THR A 116 -1.99 7.66 10.21
CA THR A 116 -1.09 7.85 11.34
C THR A 116 -1.00 9.31 11.80
N TYR A 117 -0.82 10.26 10.89
CA TYR A 117 -0.51 11.65 11.26
C TYR A 117 -1.71 12.61 11.25
N VAL A 118 -2.79 12.27 10.55
CA VAL A 118 -4.00 13.10 10.49
C VAL A 118 -5.11 12.52 11.34
N ILE A 119 -5.33 11.20 11.29
CA ILE A 119 -6.35 10.51 12.08
C ILE A 119 -5.80 10.12 13.47
N GLY A 120 -4.49 9.84 13.57
CA GLY A 120 -3.80 9.48 14.80
C GLY A 120 -3.70 7.96 15.04
N ASP A 121 -4.18 7.13 14.11
CA ASP A 121 -4.16 5.67 14.26
C ASP A 121 -4.02 4.96 12.91
N ALA A 122 -2.91 4.25 12.71
CA ALA A 122 -2.63 3.48 11.50
C ALA A 122 -3.61 2.31 11.28
N THR A 123 -4.25 1.81 12.34
CA THR A 123 -5.13 0.64 12.27
C THR A 123 -6.35 0.86 11.37
N TYR A 124 -6.79 2.10 11.18
CA TYR A 124 -7.91 2.41 10.27
C TYR A 124 -7.65 2.05 8.80
N VAL A 125 -6.40 2.08 8.35
CA VAL A 125 -6.06 1.78 6.95
C VAL A 125 -5.62 0.34 6.73
N ILE A 126 -5.18 -0.35 7.77
CA ILE A 126 -4.60 -1.69 7.66
C ILE A 126 -5.57 -2.72 7.05
N PRO A 127 -6.85 -2.81 7.44
CA PRO A 127 -7.79 -3.74 6.82
C PRO A 127 -7.99 -3.49 5.33
N ALA A 128 -8.04 -2.20 4.93
CA ALA A 128 -8.14 -1.80 3.53
C ALA A 128 -6.89 -2.20 2.74
N LEU A 129 -5.71 -2.04 3.33
CA LEU A 129 -4.43 -2.42 2.75
C LEU A 129 -4.31 -3.95 2.59
N VAL A 130 -4.75 -4.72 3.57
CA VAL A 130 -4.81 -6.20 3.49
C VAL A 130 -5.76 -6.63 2.38
N LEU A 131 -6.97 -6.07 2.31
CA LEU A 131 -7.93 -6.31 1.23
C LEU A 131 -7.31 -6.02 -0.14
N GLN A 132 -6.64 -4.89 -0.27
CA GLN A 132 -5.98 -4.47 -1.50
C GLN A 132 -4.90 -5.46 -1.93
N MET A 133 -4.03 -5.89 -1.02
CA MET A 133 -2.92 -6.77 -1.34
C MET A 133 -3.32 -8.24 -1.50
N ALA A 134 -4.20 -8.73 -0.64
CA ALA A 134 -4.58 -10.14 -0.64
C ALA A 134 -5.66 -10.48 -1.67
N VAL A 135 -6.50 -9.51 -2.07
CA VAL A 135 -7.64 -9.75 -2.96
C VAL A 135 -7.53 -8.96 -4.26
N LEU A 136 -7.46 -7.61 -4.18
CA LEU A 136 -7.53 -6.77 -5.37
C LEU A 136 -6.29 -6.93 -6.27
N SER A 137 -5.08 -6.94 -5.70
CA SER A 137 -3.84 -7.07 -6.48
C SER A 137 -3.77 -8.39 -7.26
N PRO A 138 -3.98 -9.57 -6.65
CA PRO A 138 -4.00 -10.83 -7.39
C PRO A 138 -5.07 -10.85 -8.49
N PHE A 139 -6.27 -10.32 -8.22
CA PHE A 139 -7.35 -10.25 -9.20
C PHE A 139 -6.96 -9.38 -10.41
N ILE A 140 -6.39 -8.20 -10.16
CA ILE A 140 -5.93 -7.28 -11.21
C ILE A 140 -4.81 -7.93 -12.03
N ILE A 141 -3.81 -8.52 -11.39
CA ILE A 141 -2.70 -9.20 -12.07
C ILE A 141 -3.22 -10.35 -12.93
N ALA A 142 -4.16 -11.14 -12.42
CA ALA A 142 -4.79 -12.20 -13.19
C ALA A 142 -5.53 -11.66 -14.43
N GLY A 143 -6.26 -10.57 -14.30
CA GLY A 143 -6.98 -9.93 -15.40
C GLY A 143 -6.07 -9.29 -16.45
N LEU A 144 -4.96 -8.68 -16.04
CA LEU A 144 -3.94 -8.14 -16.95
C LEU A 144 -3.28 -9.25 -17.79
N ASN A 145 -3.10 -10.41 -17.20
CA ASN A 145 -2.48 -11.55 -17.86
C ASN A 145 -3.46 -12.48 -18.59
N ALA A 146 -4.75 -12.19 -18.65
CA ALA A 146 -5.81 -13.09 -19.13
C ALA A 146 -5.67 -13.55 -20.59
N GLN A 147 -4.82 -12.93 -21.41
CA GLN A 147 -4.62 -13.30 -22.82
C GLN A 147 -3.67 -14.50 -23.04
N GLY A 148 -3.28 -15.22 -22.00
CA GLY A 148 -2.36 -16.37 -22.11
C GLY A 148 -2.11 -17.11 -20.81
N THR A 149 -2.90 -16.85 -19.79
CA THR A 149 -2.61 -17.32 -18.43
C THR A 149 -3.15 -18.72 -18.18
N SER A 150 -2.24 -19.60 -17.77
CA SER A 150 -2.63 -20.87 -17.16
C SER A 150 -3.22 -20.62 -15.76
N LEU A 151 -4.12 -21.47 -15.31
CA LEU A 151 -4.63 -21.49 -13.91
C LEU A 151 -3.50 -21.44 -12.87
N ARG A 152 -2.33 -21.97 -13.22
CA ARG A 152 -1.11 -21.94 -12.40
C ARG A 152 -0.60 -20.51 -12.17
N SER A 153 -0.67 -19.63 -13.17
CA SER A 153 -0.23 -18.22 -13.04
C SER A 153 -1.19 -17.42 -12.16
N ILE A 154 -2.50 -17.65 -12.29
CA ILE A 154 -3.52 -17.05 -11.42
C ILE A 154 -3.28 -17.47 -9.97
N TRP A 155 -3.09 -18.76 -9.74
CA TRP A 155 -2.80 -19.30 -8.42
C TRP A 155 -1.52 -18.72 -7.82
N SER A 156 -0.44 -18.62 -8.62
CA SER A 156 0.80 -17.98 -8.20
C SER A 156 0.60 -16.52 -7.77
N SER A 157 -0.25 -15.76 -8.49
CA SER A 157 -0.56 -14.37 -8.14
C SER A 157 -1.34 -14.27 -6.82
N VAL A 158 -2.30 -15.17 -6.60
CA VAL A 158 -3.05 -15.25 -5.33
C VAL A 158 -2.12 -15.59 -4.18
N VAL A 159 -1.27 -16.60 -4.34
CA VAL A 159 -0.30 -16.99 -3.31
C VAL A 159 0.64 -15.84 -2.98
N SER A 160 1.19 -15.17 -3.99
CA SER A 160 2.08 -14.01 -3.80
C SER A 160 1.40 -12.86 -3.05
N GLY A 161 0.11 -12.62 -3.30
CA GLY A 161 -0.65 -11.59 -2.58
C GLY A 161 -0.87 -11.95 -1.12
N VAL A 162 -1.31 -13.17 -0.84
CA VAL A 162 -1.59 -13.64 0.53
C VAL A 162 -0.32 -13.82 1.35
N THR A 163 0.79 -14.21 0.70
CA THR A 163 2.11 -14.34 1.35
C THR A 163 2.92 -13.05 1.40
N ALA A 164 2.36 -11.92 0.95
CA ALA A 164 3.04 -10.64 1.07
C ALA A 164 3.38 -10.34 2.55
N PRO A 165 4.59 -9.83 2.85
CA PRO A 165 5.04 -9.62 4.24
C PRO A 165 4.08 -8.77 5.07
N VAL A 166 3.46 -7.79 4.42
CA VAL A 166 2.46 -6.89 5.01
C VAL A 166 1.20 -7.65 5.43
N VAL A 167 0.72 -8.58 4.59
CA VAL A 167 -0.48 -9.39 4.88
C VAL A 167 -0.18 -10.38 6.01
N LEU A 168 0.98 -11.04 5.96
CA LEU A 168 1.40 -11.97 7.01
C LEU A 168 1.56 -11.25 8.36
N ALA A 169 2.16 -10.06 8.37
CA ALA A 169 2.29 -9.24 9.57
C ALA A 169 0.93 -8.84 10.17
N ALA A 170 -0.04 -8.47 9.31
CA ALA A 170 -1.40 -8.15 9.76
C ALA A 170 -2.11 -9.38 10.32
N VAL A 171 -2.00 -10.54 9.68
CA VAL A 171 -2.61 -11.80 10.15
C VAL A 171 -2.02 -12.23 11.49
N VAL A 172 -0.68 -12.22 11.61
CA VAL A 172 -0.02 -12.62 12.87
C VAL A 172 -0.34 -11.61 13.97
N GLY A 173 -0.32 -10.30 13.69
CA GLY A 173 -0.73 -9.26 14.63
C GLY A 173 -2.17 -9.43 15.09
N PHE A 174 -3.09 -9.74 14.17
CA PHE A 174 -4.49 -10.01 14.48
C PHE A 174 -4.66 -11.24 15.40
N ILE A 175 -3.92 -12.31 15.14
CA ILE A 175 -3.95 -13.51 16.00
C ILE A 175 -3.47 -13.18 17.42
N VAL A 176 -2.38 -12.42 17.54
CA VAL A 176 -1.82 -11.97 18.83
C VAL A 176 -2.82 -11.12 19.59
N SER A 177 -3.44 -10.14 18.92
CA SER A 177 -4.47 -9.26 19.50
C SER A 177 -5.71 -10.04 19.91
N ALA A 178 -6.23 -10.93 19.04
CA ALA A 178 -7.42 -11.74 19.32
C ALA A 178 -7.20 -12.74 20.48
N ALA A 179 -5.98 -13.26 20.61
CA ALA A 179 -5.57 -14.13 21.69
C ALA A 179 -5.25 -13.36 22.99
N GLN A 180 -5.26 -12.03 22.96
CA GLN A 180 -4.87 -11.16 24.08
C GLN A 180 -3.47 -11.51 24.62
N TRP A 181 -2.55 -11.89 23.73
CA TRP A 181 -1.18 -12.22 24.10
C TRP A 181 -0.35 -10.95 24.27
N GLU A 182 0.30 -10.83 25.43
CA GLU A 182 1.29 -9.79 25.66
C GLU A 182 2.60 -10.17 24.95
N VAL A 183 2.97 -9.42 23.92
CA VAL A 183 4.26 -9.60 23.24
C VAL A 183 5.36 -9.04 24.12
N PRO A 184 6.40 -9.84 24.46
CA PRO A 184 7.49 -9.34 25.29
C PRO A 184 8.18 -8.11 24.70
N ASP A 185 8.56 -7.16 25.54
CA ASP A 185 9.24 -5.91 25.15
C ASP A 185 10.48 -6.12 24.28
N VAL A 186 11.22 -7.20 24.55
CA VAL A 186 12.40 -7.59 23.76
C VAL A 186 12.09 -7.84 22.27
N VAL A 187 10.84 -8.25 21.96
CA VAL A 187 10.36 -8.45 20.59
C VAL A 187 9.66 -7.20 20.07
N MET A 188 8.80 -6.58 20.89
CA MET A 188 7.97 -5.45 20.46
C MET A 188 8.81 -4.21 20.16
N LYS A 189 9.76 -3.83 21.03
CA LYS A 189 10.56 -2.62 20.85
C LYS A 189 11.39 -2.57 19.56
N PRO A 190 12.09 -3.62 19.13
CA PRO A 190 12.74 -3.64 17.81
C PRO A 190 11.76 -3.47 16.66
N LEU A 191 10.56 -4.06 16.75
CA LEU A 191 9.54 -3.91 15.72
C LEU A 191 8.97 -2.50 15.68
N GLU A 192 8.77 -1.85 16.81
CA GLU A 192 8.37 -0.44 16.89
C GLU A 192 9.42 0.50 16.27
N ILE A 193 10.71 0.26 16.55
CA ILE A 193 11.81 1.05 15.96
C ILE A 193 11.83 0.87 14.43
N LEU A 194 11.78 -0.37 13.95
CA LEU A 194 11.73 -0.65 12.50
C LEU A 194 10.46 -0.08 11.86
N GLY A 195 9.32 -0.27 12.52
CA GLY A 195 8.03 0.23 12.07
C GLY A 195 7.99 1.75 11.98
N GLY A 196 8.59 2.44 12.94
CA GLY A 196 8.72 3.89 12.93
C GLY A 196 9.47 4.46 11.72
N ALA A 197 10.36 3.67 11.11
CA ALA A 197 11.03 4.05 9.87
C ALA A 197 10.15 3.90 8.62
N SER A 198 9.06 3.14 8.68
CA SER A 198 8.23 2.80 7.51
C SER A 198 7.70 4.04 6.80
N ILE A 199 6.92 4.85 7.50
CA ILE A 199 6.26 6.03 6.91
C ILE A 199 7.27 7.05 6.39
N PRO A 200 8.32 7.44 7.15
CA PRO A 200 9.36 8.33 6.64
C PRO A 200 10.03 7.80 5.36
N MET A 201 10.39 6.52 5.32
CA MET A 201 11.00 5.92 4.13
C MET A 201 10.06 5.97 2.92
N ILE A 202 8.79 5.60 3.08
CA ILE A 202 7.79 5.63 2.03
C ILE A 202 7.59 7.06 1.50
N LEU A 203 7.43 8.04 2.39
CA LEU A 203 7.24 9.44 2.01
C LEU A 203 8.47 10.03 1.32
N MET A 204 9.68 9.72 1.80
CA MET A 204 10.92 10.13 1.14
C MET A 204 11.08 9.48 -0.23
N SER A 205 10.74 8.20 -0.38
CA SER A 205 10.73 7.52 -1.68
C SER A 205 9.74 8.17 -2.65
N PHE A 206 8.55 8.53 -2.16
CA PHE A 206 7.56 9.26 -2.95
C PHE A 206 8.09 10.66 -3.35
N GLY A 207 8.66 11.41 -2.41
CA GLY A 207 9.30 12.70 -2.70
C GLY A 207 10.42 12.59 -3.74
N ALA A 208 11.23 11.54 -3.65
CA ALA A 208 12.28 11.27 -4.63
C ALA A 208 11.71 10.99 -6.04
N SER A 209 10.53 10.36 -6.13
CA SER A 209 9.87 10.10 -7.41
C SER A 209 9.43 11.38 -8.15
N LEU A 210 9.16 12.46 -7.41
CA LEU A 210 8.73 13.73 -7.99
C LEU A 210 9.83 14.43 -8.81
N LYS A 211 11.10 14.06 -8.63
CA LYS A 211 12.20 14.56 -9.46
C LYS A 211 12.08 14.12 -10.93
N GLY A 212 11.28 13.11 -11.23
CA GLY A 212 11.13 12.52 -12.56
C GLY A 212 12.34 11.63 -12.92
N ASP A 213 12.09 10.44 -13.40
CA ASP A 213 13.07 9.69 -14.17
C ASP A 213 12.86 10.19 -15.60
N GLY A 214 13.63 11.14 -16.08
CA GLY A 214 13.63 11.72 -17.42
C GLY A 214 12.84 11.05 -18.55
N LEU A 215 11.53 10.85 -18.37
CA LEU A 215 10.64 10.24 -19.37
C LEU A 215 10.56 11.03 -20.68
N LEU A 216 11.24 12.19 -20.73
CA LEU A 216 11.34 13.03 -21.92
C LEU A 216 12.77 13.07 -22.50
N GLU A 217 13.73 12.31 -21.96
CA GLU A 217 15.11 12.27 -22.45
C GLU A 217 15.41 11.09 -23.41
N GLU A 218 14.48 10.16 -23.59
CA GLU A 218 14.65 8.98 -24.49
C GLU A 218 14.24 9.25 -25.96
N ASP A 219 13.70 10.41 -26.29
CA ASP A 219 13.32 10.79 -27.67
C ASP A 219 14.26 11.84 -28.30
N ARG A 220 15.58 11.73 -28.03
CA ARG A 220 16.58 12.50 -28.80
C ARG A 220 17.71 11.65 -29.29
#